data_5d738ff2bdee62e86a4d1f1894db392b
#
_entry.id   5d738ff2bdee62e86a4d1f1894db392b
#
_cell.length_a   1.000
_cell.length_b   1.000
_cell.length_c   1.000
_cell.angle_alpha   90.00
_cell.angle_beta   90.00
_cell.angle_gamma   90.00
#
_symmetry.space_group_name_H-M   'P 1'
#
loop_
_entity.id
_entity.type
_entity.pdbx_description
1 polymer ?
#
loop_
_entity_poly.entity_id
_entity_poly.type
_entity_poly.pdbx_seq_one_letter_code
_entity_poly.pdbx_strand_id
1 'polypeptide(L)'
;MLNKNEIEPAFYREAMANFAGAVHLVTTEGPAGRRGVTVIAACSVSDDPATILVCLNRENQKNDMFRDNGVFALNTLAAEHQGLSADFAGLTGKPPEARFVADDWDTISTGAPTLKTALAVFDCELTEAKDFATHRVLFGRVTGLRVGDNLPALLYHRRAYRVL
;
A
#
# COMPACT_ATOMS: atom_id res chain seq x y z
N MET A 1 -12.20 -10.40 -26.37
CA MET A 1 -12.14 -11.86 -26.18
C MET A 1 -13.01 -12.22 -24.99
N LEU A 2 -13.82 -13.26 -25.11
CA LEU A 2 -14.70 -13.75 -24.04
C LEU A 2 -14.10 -15.04 -23.47
N ASN A 3 -13.85 -15.06 -22.14
CA ASN A 3 -13.45 -16.25 -21.42
C ASN A 3 -14.56 -16.64 -20.44
N LYS A 4 -14.94 -17.90 -20.43
CA LYS A 4 -16.03 -18.45 -19.60
C LYS A 4 -15.55 -19.69 -18.84
N ASN A 5 -16.17 -19.93 -17.72
CA ASN A 5 -16.02 -21.11 -16.85
C ASN A 5 -14.71 -21.10 -16.06
N GLU A 6 -13.57 -21.24 -16.69
CA GLU A 6 -12.28 -21.23 -16.06
C GLU A 6 -11.50 -20.00 -16.50
N ILE A 7 -11.18 -19.10 -15.56
CA ILE A 7 -10.46 -17.86 -15.84
C ILE A 7 -8.97 -18.06 -15.60
N GLU A 8 -8.22 -18.04 -16.69
CA GLU A 8 -6.76 -18.12 -16.63
C GLU A 8 -6.18 -16.89 -15.89
N PRO A 9 -5.26 -17.08 -14.93
CA PRO A 9 -4.67 -15.97 -14.17
C PRO A 9 -4.04 -14.88 -15.03
N ALA A 10 -3.43 -15.25 -16.16
CA ALA A 10 -2.85 -14.29 -17.10
C ALA A 10 -3.92 -13.40 -17.74
N PHE A 11 -5.06 -13.98 -18.12
CA PHE A 11 -6.17 -13.24 -18.72
C PHE A 11 -6.86 -12.32 -17.70
N TYR A 12 -7.00 -12.79 -16.45
CA TYR A 12 -7.46 -11.95 -15.35
C TYR A 12 -6.56 -10.72 -15.15
N ARG A 13 -5.23 -10.92 -15.10
CA ARG A 13 -4.27 -9.81 -14.95
C ARG A 13 -4.31 -8.83 -16.14
N GLU A 14 -4.61 -9.32 -17.35
CA GLU A 14 -4.78 -8.47 -18.53
C GLU A 14 -6.01 -7.56 -18.38
N ALA A 15 -7.11 -8.10 -17.90
CA ALA A 15 -8.32 -7.33 -17.62
C ALA A 15 -8.06 -6.31 -16.49
N MET A 16 -7.42 -6.73 -15.40
CA MET A 16 -7.09 -5.85 -14.28
C MET A 16 -6.11 -4.74 -14.62
N ALA A 17 -5.27 -4.91 -15.64
CA ALA A 17 -4.38 -3.86 -16.12
C ALA A 17 -5.12 -2.61 -16.62
N ASN A 18 -6.44 -2.74 -16.94
CA ASN A 18 -7.29 -1.61 -17.32
C ASN A 18 -7.84 -0.82 -16.12
N PHE A 19 -7.68 -1.31 -14.88
CA PHE A 19 -8.01 -0.52 -13.70
C PHE A 19 -6.92 0.54 -13.48
N ALA A 20 -7.32 1.82 -13.57
CA ALA A 20 -6.47 2.91 -13.13
C ALA A 20 -6.54 2.99 -11.61
N GLY A 21 -5.42 2.84 -10.95
CA GLY A 21 -5.36 2.86 -9.50
C GLY A 21 -4.35 3.86 -8.97
N ALA A 22 -4.68 4.53 -7.86
CA ALA A 22 -3.72 5.32 -7.13
C ALA A 22 -2.60 4.43 -6.59
N VAL A 23 -1.37 4.92 -6.62
CA VAL A 23 -0.21 4.22 -6.06
C VAL A 23 -0.03 4.63 -4.61
N HIS A 24 0.13 3.65 -3.73
CA HIS A 24 0.34 3.86 -2.31
C HIS A 24 1.58 3.09 -1.82
N LEU A 25 2.15 3.55 -0.72
CA LEU A 25 3.03 2.75 0.12
C LEU A 25 2.27 2.34 1.37
N VAL A 26 2.19 1.05 1.63
CA VAL A 26 1.76 0.54 2.94
C VAL A 26 2.99 0.24 3.78
N THR A 27 3.02 0.72 5.01
CA THR A 27 4.18 0.66 5.91
C THR A 27 3.77 0.14 7.27
N THR A 28 4.69 -0.53 7.94
CA THR A 28 4.51 -0.99 9.32
C THR A 28 5.83 -0.97 10.07
N GLU A 29 5.75 -0.81 11.37
CA GLU A 29 6.87 -0.99 12.30
C GLU A 29 6.34 -1.46 13.65
N GLY A 30 7.06 -2.37 14.26
CA GLY A 30 6.71 -2.93 15.56
C GLY A 30 7.63 -4.10 15.94
N PRO A 31 7.19 -4.97 16.87
CA PRO A 31 8.02 -6.09 17.33
C PRO A 31 8.47 -7.04 16.22
N ALA A 32 7.69 -7.18 15.14
CA ALA A 32 8.03 -8.04 14.01
C ALA A 32 9.04 -7.41 13.03
N GLY A 33 9.33 -6.11 13.16
CA GLY A 33 10.25 -5.37 12.32
C GLY A 33 9.58 -4.26 11.51
N ARG A 34 10.37 -3.60 10.64
CA ARG A 34 9.94 -2.52 9.75
C ARG A 34 9.79 -3.04 8.33
N ARG A 35 8.70 -2.68 7.68
CA ARG A 35 8.45 -3.03 6.29
C ARG A 35 7.64 -1.98 5.56
N GLY A 36 7.90 -1.86 4.26
CA GLY A 36 7.09 -1.09 3.34
C GLY A 36 6.89 -1.85 2.03
N VAL A 37 5.73 -1.70 1.41
CA VAL A 37 5.37 -2.33 0.14
C VAL A 37 4.58 -1.34 -0.71
N THR A 38 4.91 -1.25 -2.00
CA THR A 38 4.11 -0.50 -2.96
C THR A 38 2.85 -1.29 -3.30
N VAL A 39 1.70 -0.66 -3.20
CA VAL A 39 0.40 -1.28 -3.48
C VAL A 39 -0.50 -0.36 -4.31
N ILE A 40 -1.39 -0.98 -5.08
CA ILE A 40 -2.54 -0.33 -5.73
C ILE A 40 -3.83 -0.83 -5.07
N ALA A 41 -3.83 -2.06 -4.56
CA ALA A 41 -4.99 -2.74 -3.99
C ALA A 41 -5.32 -2.20 -2.60
N ALA A 42 -5.89 -1.01 -2.55
CA ALA A 42 -6.38 -0.35 -1.34
C ALA A 42 -7.66 0.40 -1.64
N CYS A 43 -8.57 0.46 -0.68
CA CYS A 43 -9.78 1.26 -0.80
C CYS A 43 -10.38 1.63 0.56
N SER A 44 -11.27 2.63 0.54
CA SER A 44 -12.13 2.95 1.68
C SER A 44 -13.16 1.84 1.88
N VAL A 45 -13.40 1.50 3.14
CA VAL A 45 -14.44 0.53 3.56
C VAL A 45 -15.62 1.27 4.20
N SER A 46 -15.34 2.22 5.10
CA SER A 46 -16.33 2.97 5.86
C SER A 46 -15.76 4.33 6.26
N ASP A 47 -16.61 5.33 6.36
CA ASP A 47 -16.28 6.65 6.88
C ASP A 47 -16.66 6.83 8.36
N ASP A 48 -17.53 5.96 8.88
CA ASP A 48 -17.92 5.95 10.31
C ASP A 48 -18.11 4.51 10.83
N PRO A 49 -17.16 3.94 11.59
CA PRO A 49 -15.82 4.47 11.85
C PRO A 49 -14.93 4.43 10.60
N ALA A 50 -14.04 5.41 10.49
CA ALA A 50 -13.12 5.50 9.35
C ALA A 50 -12.27 4.24 9.24
N THR A 51 -12.46 3.51 8.14
CA THR A 51 -11.85 2.19 7.92
C THR A 51 -11.40 2.06 6.47
N ILE A 52 -10.20 1.55 6.28
CA ILE A 52 -9.65 1.21 4.96
C ILE A 52 -9.26 -0.26 4.90
N LEU A 53 -9.09 -0.77 3.68
CA LEU A 53 -8.50 -2.08 3.47
C LEU A 53 -7.30 -2.00 2.52
N VAL A 54 -6.38 -2.95 2.68
CA VAL A 54 -5.22 -3.17 1.81
C VAL A 54 -5.08 -4.66 1.55
N CYS A 55 -4.80 -5.04 0.30
CA CYS A 55 -4.53 -6.43 -0.06
C CYS A 55 -3.03 -6.64 -0.29
N LEU A 56 -2.44 -7.62 0.38
CA LEU A 56 -1.02 -7.98 0.26
C LEU A 56 -0.87 -9.43 -0.21
N ASN A 57 0.12 -9.67 -1.08
CA ASN A 57 0.44 -11.01 -1.53
C ASN A 57 1.04 -11.85 -0.37
N ARG A 58 0.52 -13.05 -0.17
CA ARG A 58 0.95 -14.00 0.87
C ARG A 58 2.19 -14.80 0.51
N GLU A 59 2.57 -14.88 -0.76
CA GLU A 59 3.79 -15.58 -1.18
C GLU A 59 5.04 -14.95 -0.58
N ASN A 60 5.04 -13.64 -0.36
CA ASN A 60 6.09 -12.97 0.37
C ASN A 60 5.80 -13.01 1.88
N GLN A 61 6.39 -13.97 2.58
CA GLN A 61 6.21 -14.17 4.02
C GLN A 61 6.60 -12.94 4.87
N LYS A 62 7.45 -12.05 4.36
CA LYS A 62 7.78 -10.80 5.05
C LYS A 62 6.54 -9.89 5.20
N ASN A 63 5.51 -10.09 4.40
CA ASN A 63 4.24 -9.37 4.55
C ASN A 63 3.46 -9.77 5.82
N ASP A 64 3.83 -10.86 6.48
CA ASP A 64 3.26 -11.23 7.78
C ASP A 64 3.55 -10.20 8.87
N MET A 65 4.62 -9.40 8.71
CA MET A 65 4.95 -8.31 9.64
C MET A 65 3.79 -7.34 9.86
N PHE A 66 2.97 -7.08 8.84
CA PHE A 66 1.82 -6.18 8.95
C PHE A 66 0.78 -6.71 9.94
N ARG A 67 0.46 -8.01 9.85
CA ARG A 67 -0.42 -8.69 10.80
C ARG A 67 0.21 -8.75 12.19
N ASP A 68 1.48 -9.14 12.25
CA ASP A 68 2.17 -9.42 13.51
C ASP A 68 2.46 -8.13 14.30
N ASN A 69 2.68 -7.01 13.63
CA ASN A 69 2.77 -5.69 14.26
C ASN A 69 1.40 -5.11 14.67
N GLY A 70 0.33 -5.53 14.01
CA GLY A 70 -1.02 -5.07 14.31
C GLY A 70 -1.31 -3.61 13.97
N VAL A 71 -0.45 -2.97 13.20
CA VAL A 71 -0.57 -1.57 12.76
C VAL A 71 -0.04 -1.42 11.34
N PHE A 72 -0.57 -0.45 10.60
CA PHE A 72 -0.02 -0.05 9.31
C PHE A 72 -0.42 1.38 8.94
N ALA A 73 0.39 2.03 8.12
CA ALA A 73 0.04 3.30 7.51
C ALA A 73 -0.08 3.14 5.99
N LEU A 74 -1.12 3.71 5.40
CA LEU A 74 -1.29 3.83 3.96
C LEU A 74 -0.92 5.24 3.54
N ASN A 75 0.13 5.37 2.72
CA ASN A 75 0.66 6.64 2.24
C ASN A 75 0.33 6.78 0.75
N THR A 76 -0.55 7.71 0.39
CA THR A 76 -0.94 7.97 -1.00
C THR A 76 0.12 8.82 -1.69
N LEU A 77 0.65 8.38 -2.82
CA LEU A 77 1.83 8.97 -3.44
C LEU A 77 1.49 10.08 -4.45
N ALA A 78 2.29 11.15 -4.40
CA ALA A 78 2.37 12.15 -5.45
C ALA A 78 3.27 11.66 -6.61
N ALA A 79 3.17 12.32 -7.77
CA ALA A 79 3.96 12.00 -8.96
C ALA A 79 5.48 12.01 -8.70
N GLU A 80 5.96 12.91 -7.86
CA GLU A 80 7.37 13.00 -7.47
C GLU A 80 7.90 11.76 -6.73
N HIS A 81 7.02 10.94 -6.17
CA HIS A 81 7.36 9.71 -5.46
C HIS A 81 7.52 8.48 -6.36
N GLN A 82 7.54 8.64 -7.69
CA GLN A 82 7.68 7.49 -8.60
C GLN A 82 8.91 6.65 -8.31
N GLY A 83 10.06 7.29 -8.05
CA GLY A 83 11.30 6.59 -7.69
C GLY A 83 11.18 5.83 -6.37
N LEU A 84 10.55 6.45 -5.37
CA LEU A 84 10.28 5.82 -4.07
C LEU A 84 9.34 4.61 -4.22
N SER A 85 8.30 4.74 -5.05
CA SER A 85 7.40 3.63 -5.39
C SER A 85 8.16 2.44 -5.99
N ALA A 86 9.10 2.70 -6.90
CA ALA A 86 9.94 1.68 -7.52
C ALA A 86 10.86 0.99 -6.50
N ASP A 87 11.44 1.75 -5.55
CA ASP A 87 12.25 1.21 -4.47
C ASP A 87 11.47 0.20 -3.61
N PHE A 88 10.28 0.58 -3.16
CA PHE A 88 9.43 -0.28 -2.32
C PHE A 88 8.74 -1.41 -3.09
N ALA A 89 8.67 -1.33 -4.42
CA ALA A 89 8.24 -2.42 -5.28
C ALA A 89 9.37 -3.45 -5.54
N GLY A 90 10.60 -3.16 -5.09
CA GLY A 90 11.75 -4.04 -5.30
C GLY A 90 12.35 -3.96 -6.70
N LEU A 91 12.06 -2.92 -7.47
CA LEU A 91 12.48 -2.79 -8.87
C LEU A 91 13.89 -2.19 -9.02
N THR A 92 14.40 -1.52 -8.00
CA THR A 92 15.69 -0.80 -8.06
C THR A 92 16.87 -1.57 -7.47
N GLY A 93 16.62 -2.71 -6.82
CA GLY A 93 17.65 -3.48 -6.10
C GLY A 93 18.08 -2.85 -4.76
N LYS A 94 17.52 -1.70 -4.37
CA LYS A 94 17.84 -1.08 -3.08
C LYS A 94 17.42 -2.00 -1.93
N PRO A 95 18.32 -2.31 -0.97
CA PRO A 95 17.97 -3.17 0.15
C PRO A 95 16.88 -2.56 1.02
N PRO A 96 16.00 -3.38 1.63
CA PRO A 96 14.83 -2.91 2.37
C PRO A 96 15.14 -1.87 3.45
N GLU A 97 16.21 -2.05 4.19
CA GLU A 97 16.65 -1.14 5.26
C GLU A 97 17.08 0.25 4.74
N ALA A 98 17.52 0.35 3.49
CA ALA A 98 17.95 1.60 2.87
C ALA A 98 16.80 2.39 2.21
N ARG A 99 15.59 1.82 2.16
CA ARG A 99 14.43 2.48 1.52
C ARG A 99 13.80 3.56 2.39
N PHE A 100 13.95 3.44 3.71
CA PHE A 100 13.44 4.42 4.67
C PHE A 100 14.51 5.46 4.98
N VAL A 101 14.59 6.52 4.18
CA VAL A 101 15.50 7.65 4.42
C VAL A 101 14.97 8.47 5.59
N ALA A 102 15.76 8.63 6.66
CA ALA A 102 15.32 9.12 7.97
C ALA A 102 14.54 10.45 7.93
N ASP A 103 14.96 11.39 7.07
CA ASP A 103 14.35 12.73 7.03
C ASP A 103 12.99 12.77 6.33
N ASP A 104 12.63 11.74 5.56
CA ASP A 104 11.39 11.70 4.78
C ASP A 104 10.21 11.11 5.58
N TRP A 105 10.49 10.49 6.70
CA TRP A 105 9.53 9.72 7.50
C TRP A 105 9.36 10.27 8.90
N ASP A 106 8.15 10.14 9.42
CA ASP A 106 7.78 10.39 10.81
C ASP A 106 6.74 9.35 11.27
N THR A 107 6.03 9.61 12.34
CA THR A 107 4.91 8.80 12.85
C THR A 107 3.76 9.72 13.24
N ILE A 108 2.52 9.22 13.19
CA ILE A 108 1.33 9.98 13.58
C ILE A 108 0.76 9.44 14.90
N SER A 109 0.23 8.21 14.90
CA SER A 109 -0.44 7.65 16.10
C SER A 109 0.00 6.25 16.47
N THR A 110 0.22 5.35 15.51
CA THR A 110 0.48 3.93 15.78
C THR A 110 1.96 3.56 15.89
N GLY A 111 2.85 4.42 15.45
CA GLY A 111 4.27 4.15 15.31
C GLY A 111 4.66 3.57 13.95
N ALA A 112 3.70 3.25 13.07
CA ALA A 112 4.00 2.92 11.68
C ALA A 112 4.65 4.11 10.96
N PRO A 113 5.67 3.88 10.10
CA PRO A 113 6.30 4.98 9.36
C PRO A 113 5.31 5.69 8.44
N THR A 114 5.26 7.01 8.52
CA THR A 114 4.41 7.86 7.69
C THR A 114 5.26 8.80 6.84
N LEU A 115 4.99 8.83 5.52
CA LEU A 115 5.72 9.67 4.57
C LEU A 115 5.25 11.12 4.71
N LYS A 116 6.17 12.02 5.06
CA LYS A 116 5.85 13.43 5.35
C LYS A 116 5.22 14.16 4.18
N THR A 117 5.62 13.83 2.96
CA THR A 117 5.22 14.50 1.71
C THR A 117 4.12 13.78 0.94
N ALA A 118 3.54 12.71 1.50
CA ALA A 118 2.42 12.01 0.89
C ALA A 118 1.20 12.91 0.70
N LEU A 119 0.41 12.67 -0.36
CA LEU A 119 -0.87 13.38 -0.60
C LEU A 119 -1.87 13.15 0.53
N ALA A 120 -1.88 11.95 1.07
CA ALA A 120 -2.66 11.60 2.25
C ALA A 120 -1.99 10.43 2.98
N VAL A 121 -2.13 10.40 4.30
CA VAL A 121 -1.68 9.30 5.14
C VAL A 121 -2.82 8.85 6.02
N PHE A 122 -3.09 7.55 6.01
CA PHE A 122 -4.06 6.89 6.88
C PHE A 122 -3.28 5.97 7.82
N ASP A 123 -3.10 6.38 9.07
CA ASP A 123 -2.40 5.59 10.09
C ASP A 123 -3.42 4.75 10.86
N CYS A 124 -3.24 3.44 10.87
CA CYS A 124 -4.28 2.48 11.20
C CYS A 124 -3.86 1.46 12.24
N GLU A 125 -4.79 1.17 13.15
CA GLU A 125 -4.80 -0.07 13.92
C GLU A 125 -5.45 -1.18 13.11
N LEU A 126 -4.80 -2.34 13.01
CA LEU A 126 -5.36 -3.51 12.35
C LEU A 126 -6.55 -4.05 13.15
N THR A 127 -7.70 -4.14 12.52
CA THR A 127 -8.92 -4.70 13.14
C THR A 127 -9.17 -6.15 12.72
N GLU A 128 -8.82 -6.50 11.49
CA GLU A 128 -8.97 -7.84 10.95
C GLU A 128 -7.92 -8.08 9.86
N ALA A 129 -7.37 -9.30 9.83
CA ALA A 129 -6.53 -9.80 8.75
C ALA A 129 -7.15 -11.10 8.23
N LYS A 130 -7.58 -11.11 6.98
CA LYS A 130 -8.26 -12.26 6.36
C LYS A 130 -7.50 -12.77 5.17
N ASP A 131 -7.12 -14.04 5.23
CA ASP A 131 -6.51 -14.74 4.11
C ASP A 131 -7.58 -15.14 3.10
N PHE A 132 -7.37 -14.73 1.86
CA PHE A 132 -8.22 -15.09 0.74
C PHE A 132 -7.36 -15.44 -0.49
N ALA A 133 -7.39 -16.71 -0.89
CA ALA A 133 -6.59 -17.23 -2.01
C ALA A 133 -5.11 -16.79 -1.88
N THR A 134 -4.56 -16.09 -2.87
CA THR A 134 -3.16 -15.66 -2.91
C THR A 134 -2.85 -14.42 -2.08
N HIS A 135 -3.87 -13.78 -1.50
CA HIS A 135 -3.71 -12.51 -0.80
C HIS A 135 -4.24 -12.55 0.63
N ARG A 136 -3.76 -11.60 1.42
CA ARG A 136 -4.29 -11.26 2.74
C ARG A 136 -4.90 -9.87 2.65
N VAL A 137 -6.14 -9.75 3.09
CA VAL A 137 -6.84 -8.48 3.24
C VAL A 137 -6.65 -7.98 4.66
N LEU A 138 -6.06 -6.80 4.80
CA LEU A 138 -5.91 -6.11 6.07
C LEU A 138 -6.98 -5.03 6.18
N PHE A 139 -7.79 -5.08 7.22
CA PHE A 139 -8.74 -4.03 7.57
C PHE A 139 -8.14 -3.18 8.67
N GLY A 140 -8.07 -1.87 8.46
CA GLY A 140 -7.52 -0.92 9.41
C GLY A 140 -8.49 0.16 9.80
N ARG A 141 -8.69 0.32 11.11
CA ARG A 141 -9.35 1.49 11.66
C ARG A 141 -8.38 2.66 11.66
N VAL A 142 -8.74 3.74 11.00
CA VAL A 142 -7.91 4.95 10.94
C VAL A 142 -7.93 5.63 12.30
N THR A 143 -6.74 5.75 12.91
CA THR A 143 -6.53 6.42 14.20
C THR A 143 -5.69 7.68 14.08
N GLY A 144 -5.03 7.86 12.93
CA GLY A 144 -4.29 9.06 12.58
C GLY A 144 -4.46 9.39 11.10
N LEU A 145 -4.57 10.65 10.78
CA LEU A 145 -4.81 11.13 9.42
C LEU A 145 -3.95 12.36 9.12
N ARG A 146 -3.35 12.39 7.93
CA ARG A 146 -2.72 13.58 7.38
C ARG A 146 -3.25 13.82 5.98
N VAL A 147 -3.62 15.05 5.69
CA VAL A 147 -3.86 15.52 4.32
C VAL A 147 -2.66 16.38 3.95
N GLY A 148 -1.97 15.99 2.89
CA GLY A 148 -0.79 16.70 2.37
C GLY A 148 -1.17 17.80 1.37
N ASP A 149 -0.15 18.28 0.67
CA ASP A 149 -0.32 19.34 -0.35
C ASP A 149 -1.07 18.79 -1.57
N ASN A 150 -1.75 19.68 -2.28
CA ASN A 150 -2.45 19.37 -3.52
C ASN A 150 -1.46 19.27 -4.70
N LEU A 151 -0.74 18.16 -4.77
CA LEU A 151 0.22 17.84 -5.83
C LEU A 151 -0.37 16.83 -6.81
N PRO A 152 0.17 16.71 -8.04
CA PRO A 152 -0.22 15.70 -8.99
C PRO A 152 -0.12 14.29 -8.41
N ALA A 153 -1.15 13.48 -8.59
CA ALA A 153 -1.21 12.11 -8.06
C ALA A 153 -0.43 11.11 -8.94
N LEU A 154 0.22 10.15 -8.30
CA LEU A 154 0.82 9.02 -8.98
C LEU A 154 -0.21 7.90 -9.17
N LEU A 155 -0.43 7.50 -10.42
CA LEU A 155 -1.32 6.43 -10.80
C LEU A 155 -0.55 5.27 -11.46
N TYR A 156 -1.17 4.10 -11.48
CA TYR A 156 -0.70 2.96 -12.25
C TYR A 156 -1.83 2.44 -13.14
N HIS A 157 -1.58 2.37 -14.44
CA HIS A 157 -2.56 1.96 -15.43
C HIS A 157 -1.86 1.31 -16.63
N ARG A 158 -2.37 0.18 -17.08
CA ARG A 158 -1.80 -0.60 -18.19
C ARG A 158 -0.30 -0.85 -18.01
N ARG A 159 0.10 -1.30 -16.82
CA ARG A 159 1.48 -1.62 -16.44
C ARG A 159 2.48 -0.46 -16.57
N ALA A 160 1.98 0.75 -16.44
CA ALA A 160 2.83 1.94 -16.46
C ALA A 160 2.36 2.99 -15.45
N TYR A 161 3.30 3.74 -14.92
CA TYR A 161 2.99 4.91 -14.11
C TYR A 161 2.33 6.00 -14.96
N ARG A 162 1.38 6.69 -14.36
CA ARG A 162 0.68 7.84 -14.92
C ARG A 162 0.61 8.95 -13.86
N VAL A 163 0.37 10.15 -14.33
CA VAL A 163 0.22 11.34 -13.47
C VAL A 163 -1.13 11.98 -13.76
N LEU A 164 -1.84 12.38 -12.71
CA LEU A 164 -3.12 13.07 -12.80
C LEU A 164 -3.04 14.39 -12.04
#